data_f2f4cbdcd1b78e1ef556ae6aa9b5a07d
#
_entry.id   f2f4cbdcd1b78e1ef556ae6aa9b5a07d
#
_cell.length_a   1.000
_cell.length_b   1.000
_cell.length_c   1.000
_cell.angle_alpha   90.00
_cell.angle_beta   90.00
_cell.angle_gamma   90.00
#
_symmetry.space_group_name_H-M   'P 1'
#
loop_
_entity.id
_entity.type
_entity.pdbx_description
1 polymer ?
#
loop_
_entity_poly.entity_id
_entity_poly.type
_entity_poly.pdbx_seq_one_letter_code
_entity_poly.pdbx_strand_id
1 'polypeptide(L)'
;MKLPDYEIIKWDLKKFPLEKSIWVRQAYERKKYAFAADYIRLYALVTEGGIYLDSDVEVLKTFDDLLHLPFFICKENSPQGVEAATIGAEAGTSWLIKCLEYYNEKTFVDSSGKEQTAVLPSILQDCISRNFDICYIDSPLEFNVNKNTVFVLPMDYFSPKNYVTKKIVITENTYSIHHFAGTWQPGWKKTLLYLWVPFSIKFPRLAAWLKQKISN
;
A
#
# COMPACT_ATOMS: atom_id res chain seq x y z
N MET A 1 -19.59 -6.31 -14.14
CA MET A 1 -18.55 -6.57 -13.13
C MET A 1 -17.25 -6.85 -13.89
N LYS A 2 -16.10 -6.34 -13.42
CA LYS A 2 -14.81 -6.52 -14.12
C LYS A 2 -14.10 -7.83 -13.73
N LEU A 3 -14.58 -8.49 -12.67
CA LEU A 3 -14.02 -9.72 -12.10
C LEU A 3 -15.14 -10.79 -11.96
N PRO A 4 -15.72 -11.30 -13.07
CA PRO A 4 -16.88 -12.19 -12.98
C PRO A 4 -16.54 -13.56 -12.37
N ASP A 5 -15.32 -14.04 -12.58
CA ASP A 5 -14.86 -15.37 -12.16
C ASP A 5 -14.04 -15.34 -10.85
N TYR A 6 -14.01 -14.18 -10.17
CA TYR A 6 -13.30 -14.01 -8.90
C TYR A 6 -14.28 -14.04 -7.73
N GLU A 7 -13.93 -14.79 -6.69
CA GLU A 7 -14.63 -14.72 -5.41
C GLU A 7 -14.18 -13.48 -4.64
N ILE A 8 -15.16 -12.65 -4.22
CA ILE A 8 -14.89 -11.45 -3.42
C ILE A 8 -15.08 -11.79 -1.95
N ILE A 9 -13.96 -11.83 -1.22
CA ILE A 9 -13.95 -12.14 0.21
C ILE A 9 -13.81 -10.85 1.00
N LYS A 10 -14.84 -10.53 1.80
CA LYS A 10 -14.79 -9.38 2.70
C LYS A 10 -14.11 -9.76 4.02
N TRP A 11 -13.04 -9.06 4.34
CA TRP A 11 -12.36 -9.18 5.63
C TRP A 11 -12.94 -8.18 6.63
N ASP A 12 -13.99 -8.57 7.33
CA ASP A 12 -14.61 -7.82 8.43
C ASP A 12 -14.26 -8.43 9.80
N LEU A 13 -14.83 -7.88 10.88
CA LEU A 13 -14.59 -8.35 12.24
C LEU A 13 -15.08 -9.77 12.52
N LYS A 14 -15.93 -10.36 11.67
CA LYS A 14 -16.33 -11.76 11.81
C LYS A 14 -15.20 -12.67 11.32
N LYS A 15 -14.50 -12.27 10.25
CA LYS A 15 -13.39 -13.03 9.68
C LYS A 15 -12.07 -12.75 10.41
N PHE A 16 -11.89 -11.51 10.88
CA PHE A 16 -10.74 -11.12 11.70
C PHE A 16 -11.20 -10.54 13.06
N PRO A 17 -11.38 -11.36 14.10
CA PRO A 17 -11.71 -10.88 15.45
C PRO A 17 -10.60 -9.99 16.03
N LEU A 18 -10.99 -8.93 16.75
CA LEU A 18 -10.07 -7.92 17.28
C LEU A 18 -9.04 -8.50 18.28
N GLU A 19 -9.37 -9.63 18.90
CA GLU A 19 -8.52 -10.33 19.87
C GLU A 19 -7.25 -10.92 19.23
N LYS A 20 -7.25 -11.12 17.91
CA LYS A 20 -6.11 -11.66 17.17
C LYS A 20 -4.91 -10.73 17.13
N SER A 21 -5.12 -9.41 17.29
CA SER A 21 -4.03 -8.43 17.22
C SER A 21 -4.31 -7.24 18.12
N ILE A 22 -3.38 -6.96 19.03
CA ILE A 22 -3.46 -5.76 19.88
C ILE A 22 -3.37 -4.48 19.04
N TRP A 23 -2.58 -4.49 17.96
CA TRP A 23 -2.48 -3.39 17.01
C TRP A 23 -3.83 -3.08 16.37
N VAL A 24 -4.47 -4.09 15.79
CA VAL A 24 -5.78 -3.94 15.12
C VAL A 24 -6.84 -3.46 16.10
N ARG A 25 -6.91 -4.06 17.28
CA ARG A 25 -7.87 -3.67 18.31
C ARG A 25 -7.72 -2.21 18.70
N GLN A 26 -6.51 -1.77 19.04
CA GLN A 26 -6.27 -0.38 19.44
C GLN A 26 -6.52 0.62 18.32
N ALA A 27 -6.12 0.30 17.08
CA ALA A 27 -6.41 1.14 15.91
C ALA A 27 -7.92 1.24 15.66
N TYR A 28 -8.64 0.13 15.77
CA TYR A 28 -10.08 0.09 15.58
C TYR A 28 -10.84 0.89 16.65
N GLU A 29 -10.53 0.71 17.95
CA GLU A 29 -11.12 1.44 19.06
C GLU A 29 -10.93 2.95 18.92
N ARG A 30 -9.80 3.37 18.34
CA ARG A 30 -9.50 4.78 18.03
C ARG A 30 -10.07 5.27 16.70
N LYS A 31 -10.87 4.45 16.02
CA LYS A 31 -11.45 4.76 14.70
C LYS A 31 -10.41 5.03 13.61
N LYS A 32 -9.20 4.48 13.78
CA LYS A 32 -8.09 4.56 12.82
C LYS A 32 -8.11 3.33 11.90
N TYR A 33 -9.22 3.15 11.20
CA TYR A 33 -9.54 1.94 10.43
C TYR A 33 -8.51 1.62 9.35
N ALA A 34 -7.88 2.62 8.74
CA ALA A 34 -6.83 2.39 7.74
C ALA A 34 -5.64 1.62 8.33
N PHE A 35 -5.19 1.98 9.56
CA PHE A 35 -4.08 1.29 10.22
C PHE A 35 -4.45 -0.11 10.70
N ALA A 36 -5.73 -0.35 11.03
CA ALA A 36 -6.23 -1.69 11.27
C ALA A 36 -6.24 -2.53 9.97
N ALA A 37 -6.70 -1.93 8.87
CA ALA A 37 -6.72 -2.55 7.55
C ALA A 37 -5.31 -2.88 7.04
N ASP A 38 -4.28 -2.07 7.36
CA ASP A 38 -2.89 -2.32 7.00
C ASP A 38 -2.37 -3.66 7.54
N TYR A 39 -2.71 -4.00 8.78
CA TYR A 39 -2.40 -5.30 9.35
C TYR A 39 -3.24 -6.42 8.70
N ILE A 40 -4.56 -6.20 8.61
CA ILE A 40 -5.50 -7.23 8.14
C ILE A 40 -5.21 -7.64 6.70
N ARG A 41 -4.83 -6.72 5.81
CA ARG A 41 -4.47 -7.04 4.41
C ARG A 41 -3.24 -7.95 4.34
N LEU A 42 -2.21 -7.68 5.14
CA LEU A 42 -1.03 -8.53 5.19
C LEU A 42 -1.36 -9.91 5.77
N TYR A 43 -2.15 -9.94 6.84
CA TYR A 43 -2.60 -11.19 7.44
C TYR A 43 -3.41 -12.03 6.43
N ALA A 44 -4.35 -11.41 5.71
CA ALA A 44 -5.17 -12.08 4.71
C ALA A 44 -4.31 -12.71 3.60
N LEU A 45 -3.38 -11.92 3.04
CA LEU A 45 -2.49 -12.39 1.98
C LEU A 45 -1.53 -13.48 2.46
N VAL A 46 -1.03 -13.39 3.69
CA VAL A 46 -0.14 -14.42 4.26
C VAL A 46 -0.89 -15.72 4.52
N THR A 47 -2.14 -15.66 4.98
CA THR A 47 -2.89 -16.85 5.38
C THR A 47 -3.67 -17.50 4.25
N GLU A 48 -4.28 -16.72 3.37
CA GLU A 48 -5.17 -17.24 2.32
C GLU A 48 -4.62 -16.97 0.91
N GLY A 49 -3.71 -16.02 0.77
CA GLY A 49 -3.28 -15.55 -0.55
C GLY A 49 -4.37 -14.74 -1.25
N GLY A 50 -4.26 -14.67 -2.59
CA GLY A 50 -5.20 -13.98 -3.45
C GLY A 50 -4.78 -12.56 -3.80
N ILE A 51 -5.75 -11.72 -4.15
CA ILE A 51 -5.53 -10.34 -4.57
C ILE A 51 -6.22 -9.41 -3.58
N TYR A 52 -5.44 -8.59 -2.88
CA TYR A 52 -5.96 -7.53 -2.04
C TYR A 52 -6.22 -6.28 -2.88
N LEU A 53 -7.36 -5.65 -2.65
CA LEU A 53 -7.74 -4.37 -3.24
C LEU A 53 -8.25 -3.43 -2.15
N ASP A 54 -7.73 -2.21 -2.10
CA ASP A 54 -8.31 -1.13 -1.28
C ASP A 54 -9.68 -0.71 -1.83
N SER A 55 -10.53 -0.19 -0.97
CA SER A 55 -11.90 0.21 -1.33
C SER A 55 -11.99 1.37 -2.34
N ASP A 56 -10.88 2.07 -2.58
CA ASP A 56 -10.76 3.14 -3.57
C ASP A 56 -9.89 2.73 -4.77
N VAL A 57 -9.77 1.43 -5.02
CA VAL A 57 -9.17 0.88 -6.23
C VAL A 57 -10.25 0.60 -7.27
N GLU A 58 -10.10 1.18 -8.44
CA GLU A 58 -10.90 0.90 -9.62
C GLU A 58 -10.22 -0.17 -10.48
N VAL A 59 -10.88 -1.30 -10.71
CA VAL A 59 -10.38 -2.38 -11.57
C VAL A 59 -10.79 -2.14 -13.01
N LEU A 60 -9.85 -2.17 -13.95
CA LEU A 60 -10.07 -1.94 -15.38
C LEU A 60 -10.16 -3.24 -16.17
N LYS A 61 -9.35 -4.26 -15.84
CA LYS A 61 -9.34 -5.60 -16.47
C LYS A 61 -9.06 -6.68 -15.43
N THR A 62 -9.25 -7.96 -15.81
CA THR A 62 -8.93 -9.10 -14.93
C THR A 62 -7.43 -9.18 -14.66
N PHE A 63 -7.04 -9.90 -13.62
CA PHE A 63 -5.64 -10.14 -13.27
C PHE A 63 -5.13 -11.49 -13.79
N ASP A 64 -5.87 -12.15 -14.67
CA ASP A 64 -5.61 -13.54 -15.12
C ASP A 64 -4.19 -13.70 -15.66
N ASP A 65 -3.70 -12.71 -16.40
CA ASP A 65 -2.34 -12.70 -16.96
C ASP A 65 -1.23 -12.65 -15.90
N LEU A 66 -1.58 -12.33 -14.64
CA LEU A 66 -0.63 -12.23 -13.54
C LEU A 66 -0.74 -13.39 -12.54
N LEU A 67 -1.78 -14.24 -12.65
CA LEU A 67 -2.03 -15.33 -11.70
C LEU A 67 -0.98 -16.45 -11.74
N HIS A 68 -0.15 -16.51 -12.77
CA HIS A 68 0.96 -17.44 -12.85
C HIS A 68 2.17 -17.00 -11.99
N LEU A 69 2.18 -15.77 -11.51
CA LEU A 69 3.23 -15.24 -10.64
C LEU A 69 2.94 -15.59 -9.18
N PRO A 70 3.95 -15.96 -8.37
CA PRO A 70 3.76 -16.23 -6.94
C PRO A 70 3.36 -14.97 -6.17
N PHE A 71 3.66 -13.80 -6.69
CA PHE A 71 3.16 -12.51 -6.21
C PHE A 71 3.29 -11.44 -7.29
N PHE A 72 2.53 -10.37 -7.14
CA PHE A 72 2.71 -9.15 -7.91
C PHE A 72 2.45 -7.91 -7.06
N ILE A 73 3.31 -6.93 -7.23
CA ILE A 73 3.28 -5.61 -6.59
C ILE A 73 3.90 -4.61 -7.55
N CYS A 74 3.50 -3.36 -7.51
CA CYS A 74 4.12 -2.33 -8.34
C CYS A 74 4.72 -1.18 -7.54
N LYS A 75 5.47 -0.33 -8.21
CA LYS A 75 5.92 0.95 -7.66
C LYS A 75 4.70 1.86 -7.44
N GLU A 76 4.61 2.49 -6.28
CA GLU A 76 3.59 3.50 -6.05
C GLU A 76 3.92 4.79 -6.80
N ASN A 77 2.92 5.44 -7.40
CA ASN A 77 3.10 6.74 -8.07
C ASN A 77 3.09 7.88 -7.04
N SER A 78 3.93 7.72 -6.03
CA SER A 78 4.15 8.63 -4.91
C SER A 78 5.60 8.54 -4.42
N PRO A 79 6.03 9.40 -3.48
CA PRO A 79 7.36 9.31 -2.88
C PRO A 79 7.59 8.08 -1.98
N GLN A 80 6.56 7.31 -1.61
CA GLN A 80 6.64 6.26 -0.58
C GLN A 80 7.23 4.93 -1.04
N GLY A 81 7.27 4.66 -2.33
CA GLY A 81 7.94 3.46 -2.88
C GLY A 81 7.01 2.41 -3.46
N VAL A 82 6.63 1.36 -2.72
CA VAL A 82 5.79 0.28 -3.25
C VAL A 82 4.31 0.50 -3.00
N GLU A 83 3.47 0.11 -3.97
CA GLU A 83 2.02 0.21 -3.89
C GLU A 83 1.46 -0.81 -2.89
N ALA A 84 0.57 -0.35 -2.02
CA ALA A 84 -0.06 -1.19 -1.01
C ALA A 84 -1.56 -1.41 -1.24
N ALA A 85 -2.18 -0.66 -2.15
CA ALA A 85 -3.62 -0.75 -2.42
C ALA A 85 -4.01 -1.91 -3.35
N THR A 86 -3.04 -2.43 -4.13
CA THR A 86 -3.21 -3.62 -4.97
C THR A 86 -1.99 -4.52 -4.80
N ILE A 87 -2.20 -5.69 -4.20
CA ILE A 87 -1.17 -6.71 -3.96
C ILE A 87 -1.75 -8.08 -4.28
N GLY A 88 -1.13 -8.82 -5.18
CA GLY A 88 -1.43 -10.24 -5.40
C GLY A 88 -0.33 -11.12 -4.80
N ALA A 89 -0.69 -12.22 -4.15
CA ALA A 89 0.30 -13.16 -3.62
C ALA A 89 -0.29 -14.54 -3.34
N GLU A 90 0.55 -15.56 -3.46
CA GLU A 90 0.27 -16.88 -2.89
C GLU A 90 0.34 -16.84 -1.36
N ALA A 91 -0.44 -17.67 -0.69
CA ALA A 91 -0.35 -17.84 0.75
C ALA A 91 1.08 -18.23 1.17
N GLY A 92 1.56 -17.68 2.28
CA GLY A 92 2.91 -17.96 2.78
C GLY A 92 4.04 -17.25 2.05
N THR A 93 3.76 -16.27 1.19
CA THR A 93 4.78 -15.46 0.52
C THR A 93 5.73 -14.82 1.52
N SER A 94 7.03 -15.13 1.39
CA SER A 94 8.06 -14.86 2.42
C SER A 94 8.23 -13.38 2.78
N TRP A 95 8.22 -12.49 1.79
CA TRP A 95 8.36 -11.06 2.05
C TRP A 95 7.14 -10.47 2.75
N LEU A 96 5.92 -10.98 2.48
CA LEU A 96 4.70 -10.59 3.20
C LEU A 96 4.73 -11.05 4.65
N ILE A 97 5.23 -12.26 4.92
CA ILE A 97 5.44 -12.75 6.29
C ILE A 97 6.36 -11.79 7.05
N LYS A 98 7.48 -11.39 6.45
CA LYS A 98 8.41 -10.42 7.06
C LYS A 98 7.76 -9.05 7.30
N CYS A 99 6.91 -8.58 6.37
CA CYS A 99 6.17 -7.34 6.57
C CYS A 99 5.09 -7.46 7.66
N LEU A 100 4.45 -8.63 7.81
CA LEU A 100 3.50 -8.89 8.88
C LEU A 100 4.21 -8.96 10.24
N GLU A 101 5.42 -9.54 10.30
CA GLU A 101 6.27 -9.59 11.51
C GLU A 101 6.64 -8.20 12.03
N TYR A 102 6.62 -7.16 11.19
CA TYR A 102 6.80 -5.77 11.62
C TYR A 102 5.86 -5.39 12.77
N TYR A 103 4.67 -5.97 12.81
CA TYR A 103 3.66 -5.70 13.83
C TYR A 103 3.76 -6.59 15.07
N ASN A 104 4.66 -7.60 15.05
CA ASN A 104 4.88 -8.46 16.22
C ASN A 104 5.37 -7.59 17.38
N GLU A 105 4.76 -7.81 18.56
CA GLU A 105 5.08 -7.08 19.79
C GLU A 105 4.85 -5.56 19.73
N LYS A 106 4.33 -5.04 18.60
CA LYS A 106 3.98 -3.63 18.49
C LYS A 106 2.53 -3.37 18.91
N THR A 107 2.37 -2.22 19.52
CA THR A 107 1.06 -1.66 19.84
C THR A 107 0.81 -0.43 18.96
N PHE A 108 -0.43 -0.20 18.55
CA PHE A 108 -0.79 1.00 17.78
C PHE A 108 -0.61 2.27 18.62
N VAL A 109 -0.79 2.14 19.93
CA VAL A 109 -0.53 3.21 20.91
C VAL A 109 0.65 2.78 21.77
N ASP A 110 1.71 3.57 21.77
CA ASP A 110 2.89 3.31 22.58
C ASP A 110 2.66 3.60 24.08
N SER A 111 3.66 3.31 24.91
CA SER A 111 3.60 3.53 26.36
C SER A 111 3.39 4.97 26.79
N SER A 112 3.67 5.94 25.90
CA SER A 112 3.43 7.38 26.12
C SER A 112 2.01 7.83 25.72
N GLY A 113 1.21 6.93 25.14
CA GLY A 113 -0.12 7.24 24.61
C GLY A 113 -0.12 7.79 23.17
N LYS A 114 1.04 7.81 22.49
CA LYS A 114 1.18 8.31 21.12
C LYS A 114 0.81 7.23 20.10
N GLU A 115 0.04 7.63 19.08
CA GLU A 115 -0.33 6.76 17.96
C GLU A 115 0.84 6.54 16.99
N GLN A 116 1.04 5.29 16.59
CA GLN A 116 2.00 4.89 15.56
C GLN A 116 1.35 5.07 14.18
N THR A 117 1.75 6.08 13.44
CA THR A 117 1.09 6.49 12.18
C THR A 117 1.96 6.29 10.93
N ALA A 118 2.93 5.36 10.99
CA ALA A 118 3.66 4.96 9.80
C ALA A 118 2.71 4.33 8.78
N VAL A 119 2.78 4.77 7.54
CA VAL A 119 1.91 4.29 6.45
C VAL A 119 2.47 3.01 5.84
N LEU A 120 1.60 2.10 5.42
CA LEU A 120 2.00 0.78 4.94
C LEU A 120 2.98 0.81 3.76
N PRO A 121 2.86 1.67 2.72
CA PRO A 121 3.87 1.76 1.67
C PRO A 121 5.30 1.94 2.18
N SER A 122 5.48 2.79 3.20
CA SER A 122 6.79 3.00 3.84
C SER A 122 7.25 1.79 4.66
N ILE A 123 6.31 1.12 5.34
CA ILE A 123 6.62 -0.11 6.10
C ILE A 123 7.06 -1.22 5.14
N LEU A 124 6.35 -1.40 4.02
CA LEU A 124 6.70 -2.39 3.00
C LEU A 124 8.08 -2.09 2.41
N GLN A 125 8.32 -0.85 1.98
CA GLN A 125 9.60 -0.43 1.40
C GLN A 125 10.76 -0.71 2.37
N ASP A 126 10.62 -0.32 3.63
CA ASP A 126 11.61 -0.51 4.68
C ASP A 126 11.86 -2.00 4.96
N CYS A 127 10.77 -2.77 5.11
CA CYS A 127 10.84 -4.19 5.42
C CYS A 127 11.48 -4.99 4.27
N ILE A 128 11.06 -4.72 3.03
CA ILE A 128 11.60 -5.39 1.85
C ILE A 128 13.08 -5.04 1.71
N SER A 129 13.46 -3.76 1.74
CA SER A 129 14.85 -3.33 1.53
C SER A 129 15.84 -3.83 2.58
N ARG A 130 15.37 -4.18 3.79
CA ARG A 130 16.23 -4.73 4.86
C ARG A 130 16.42 -6.23 4.78
N ASN A 131 15.51 -6.96 4.16
CA ASN A 131 15.48 -8.42 4.20
C ASN A 131 15.60 -9.08 2.84
N PHE A 132 15.39 -8.34 1.75
CA PHE A 132 15.34 -8.85 0.38
C PHE A 132 16.03 -7.88 -0.58
N ASP A 133 16.50 -8.41 -1.70
CA ASP A 133 16.87 -7.59 -2.85
C ASP A 133 15.61 -7.07 -3.54
N ILE A 134 15.60 -5.82 -3.95
CA ILE A 134 14.50 -5.24 -4.73
C ILE A 134 14.94 -5.18 -6.19
N CYS A 135 14.17 -5.81 -7.07
CA CYS A 135 14.38 -5.76 -8.51
C CYS A 135 13.19 -5.07 -9.18
N TYR A 136 13.42 -3.90 -9.76
CA TYR A 136 12.43 -3.24 -10.60
C TYR A 136 12.51 -3.83 -12.00
N ILE A 137 11.38 -4.34 -12.48
CA ILE A 137 11.23 -4.98 -13.80
C ILE A 137 10.26 -4.17 -14.66
N ASP A 138 10.40 -4.24 -15.97
CA ASP A 138 9.53 -3.52 -16.90
C ASP A 138 8.31 -4.37 -17.30
N SER A 139 8.41 -5.69 -17.16
CA SER A 139 7.36 -6.63 -17.55
C SER A 139 7.29 -7.84 -16.62
N PRO A 140 6.10 -8.45 -16.41
CA PRO A 140 5.96 -9.74 -15.73
C PRO A 140 6.82 -10.88 -16.33
N LEU A 141 7.18 -10.79 -17.61
CA LEU A 141 8.04 -11.77 -18.28
C LEU A 141 9.49 -11.80 -17.74
N GLU A 142 9.91 -10.74 -17.08
CA GLU A 142 11.23 -10.65 -16.43
C GLU A 142 11.23 -11.25 -15.02
N PHE A 143 10.06 -11.65 -14.52
CA PHE A 143 9.95 -12.25 -13.21
C PHE A 143 10.73 -13.57 -13.15
N ASN A 144 11.64 -13.67 -12.20
CA ASN A 144 12.40 -14.88 -11.94
C ASN A 144 12.14 -15.36 -10.51
N VAL A 145 11.80 -16.63 -10.36
CA VAL A 145 11.51 -17.22 -9.03
C VAL A 145 12.80 -17.26 -8.21
N ASN A 146 13.00 -16.25 -7.39
CA ASN A 146 14.12 -16.16 -6.45
C ASN A 146 13.58 -15.76 -5.06
N LYS A 147 13.83 -16.60 -4.06
CA LYS A 147 13.31 -16.41 -2.70
C LYS A 147 13.84 -15.15 -2.00
N ASN A 148 14.97 -14.63 -2.43
CA ASN A 148 15.60 -13.45 -1.83
C ASN A 148 15.27 -12.15 -2.54
N THR A 149 14.58 -12.19 -3.68
CA THR A 149 14.29 -10.99 -4.48
C THR A 149 12.81 -10.70 -4.53
N VAL A 150 12.44 -9.44 -4.27
CA VAL A 150 11.09 -8.92 -4.51
C VAL A 150 11.08 -8.15 -5.83
N PHE A 151 10.37 -8.68 -6.81
CA PHE A 151 10.19 -8.06 -8.12
C PHE A 151 9.05 -7.05 -8.07
N VAL A 152 9.32 -5.83 -8.53
CA VAL A 152 8.39 -4.70 -8.45
C VAL A 152 8.10 -4.20 -9.88
N LEU A 153 6.85 -4.31 -10.29
CA LEU A 153 6.37 -3.85 -11.60
C LEU A 153 6.34 -2.31 -11.69
N PRO A 154 6.28 -1.76 -12.90
CA PRO A 154 6.09 -0.33 -13.12
C PRO A 154 4.79 0.20 -12.49
N MET A 155 4.77 1.48 -12.17
CA MET A 155 3.63 2.12 -11.51
C MET A 155 2.33 2.11 -12.32
N ASP A 156 2.40 2.04 -13.64
CA ASP A 156 1.24 2.03 -14.53
C ASP A 156 0.40 0.76 -14.45
N TYR A 157 0.93 -0.32 -13.84
CA TYR A 157 0.17 -1.56 -13.63
C TYR A 157 -1.00 -1.36 -12.67
N PHE A 158 -0.78 -0.76 -11.48
CA PHE A 158 -1.82 -0.63 -10.45
C PHE A 158 -1.95 0.79 -9.87
N SER A 159 -0.96 1.66 -10.09
CA SER A 159 -0.91 3.01 -9.53
C SER A 159 -0.65 4.09 -10.62
N PRO A 160 -1.42 4.10 -11.74
CA PRO A 160 -1.22 5.04 -12.85
C PRO A 160 -1.57 6.49 -12.49
N LYS A 161 -2.24 6.71 -11.36
CA LYS A 161 -2.60 8.04 -10.84
C LYS A 161 -1.47 8.61 -10.02
N ASN A 162 -0.94 9.76 -10.41
CA ASN A 162 0.04 10.45 -9.61
C ASN A 162 -0.57 11.01 -8.31
N TYR A 163 0.01 10.65 -7.16
CA TYR A 163 -0.48 11.07 -5.85
C TYR A 163 -0.58 12.59 -5.70
N VAL A 164 0.38 13.34 -6.26
CA VAL A 164 0.52 14.79 -6.12
C VAL A 164 -0.33 15.54 -7.14
N THR A 165 -0.11 15.28 -8.44
CA THR A 165 -0.75 16.02 -9.52
C THR A 165 -2.16 15.53 -9.84
N LYS A 166 -2.54 14.37 -9.31
CA LYS A 166 -3.80 13.65 -9.60
C LYS A 166 -3.98 13.26 -11.08
N LYS A 167 -2.96 13.47 -11.90
CA LYS A 167 -2.99 13.04 -13.30
C LYS A 167 -2.98 11.51 -13.37
N ILE A 168 -3.84 10.96 -14.21
CA ILE A 168 -3.92 9.52 -14.50
C ILE A 168 -3.35 9.29 -15.89
N VAL A 169 -2.46 8.30 -16.03
CA VAL A 169 -1.89 7.88 -17.30
C VAL A 169 -2.12 6.38 -17.45
N ILE A 170 -3.17 6.03 -18.17
CA ILE A 170 -3.52 4.62 -18.45
C ILE A 170 -2.69 4.13 -19.63
N THR A 171 -2.13 2.94 -19.52
CA THR A 171 -1.43 2.20 -20.57
C THR A 171 -2.13 0.87 -20.84
N GLU A 172 -1.68 0.11 -21.81
CA GLU A 172 -2.13 -1.29 -22.03
C GLU A 172 -1.82 -2.21 -20.82
N ASN A 173 -0.79 -1.85 -20.04
CA ASN A 173 -0.38 -2.58 -18.84
C ASN A 173 -1.26 -2.28 -17.62
N THR A 174 -2.18 -1.32 -17.67
CA THR A 174 -2.94 -0.88 -16.48
C THR A 174 -4.07 -1.87 -16.16
N TYR A 175 -4.00 -2.51 -14.99
CA TYR A 175 -5.02 -3.41 -14.44
C TYR A 175 -5.98 -2.70 -13.51
N SER A 176 -5.47 -1.76 -12.72
CA SER A 176 -6.28 -1.01 -11.75
C SER A 176 -5.76 0.42 -11.54
N ILE A 177 -6.60 1.25 -10.94
CA ILE A 177 -6.28 2.63 -10.58
C ILE A 177 -6.50 2.81 -9.09
N HIS A 178 -5.44 3.11 -8.33
CA HIS A 178 -5.57 3.57 -6.97
C HIS A 178 -5.94 5.06 -6.95
N HIS A 179 -7.12 5.40 -6.44
CA HIS A 179 -7.63 6.76 -6.49
C HIS A 179 -7.06 7.71 -5.44
N PHE A 180 -6.35 7.19 -4.42
CA PHE A 180 -5.79 7.98 -3.32
C PHE A 180 -6.85 8.86 -2.64
N ALA A 181 -8.01 8.28 -2.30
CA ALA A 181 -9.12 8.99 -1.66
C ALA A 181 -8.73 9.56 -0.29
N GLY A 182 -7.79 8.89 0.41
CA GLY A 182 -7.22 9.35 1.67
C GLY A 182 -8.29 9.65 2.72
N THR A 183 -9.34 8.84 2.82
CA THR A 183 -10.48 9.04 3.73
C THR A 183 -10.08 9.07 5.19
N TRP A 184 -8.93 8.51 5.52
CA TRP A 184 -8.34 8.47 6.86
C TRP A 184 -7.64 9.78 7.28
N GLN A 185 -7.35 10.68 6.32
CA GLN A 185 -6.69 11.94 6.59
C GLN A 185 -7.69 13.01 7.04
N PRO A 186 -7.37 13.81 8.07
CA PRO A 186 -8.17 14.97 8.44
C PRO A 186 -8.36 15.94 7.26
N GLY A 187 -9.56 16.49 7.09
CA GLY A 187 -9.90 17.35 5.96
C GLY A 187 -8.93 18.55 5.78
N TRP A 188 -8.48 19.18 6.88
CA TRP A 188 -7.54 20.29 6.84
C TRP A 188 -6.17 19.91 6.25
N LYS A 189 -5.70 18.66 6.46
CA LYS A 189 -4.46 18.16 5.83
C LYS A 189 -4.62 18.01 4.32
N LYS A 190 -5.78 17.56 3.86
CA LYS A 190 -6.10 17.49 2.42
C LYS A 190 -6.09 18.88 1.80
N THR A 191 -6.71 19.86 2.45
CA THR A 191 -6.74 21.26 1.99
C THR A 191 -5.35 21.87 1.94
N LEU A 192 -4.52 21.65 2.97
CA LEU A 192 -3.12 22.08 2.98
C LEU A 192 -2.32 21.44 1.84
N LEU A 193 -2.48 20.15 1.60
CA LEU A 193 -1.81 19.45 0.49
C LEU A 193 -2.23 20.02 -0.87
N TYR A 194 -3.52 20.32 -1.01
CA TYR A 194 -4.09 20.89 -2.24
C TYR A 194 -3.53 22.28 -2.57
N LEU A 195 -3.24 23.09 -1.56
CA LEU A 195 -2.61 24.40 -1.70
C LEU A 195 -1.08 24.31 -1.84
N TRP A 196 -0.47 23.40 -1.07
CA TRP A 196 0.98 23.26 -1.03
C TRP A 196 1.57 22.69 -2.33
N VAL A 197 0.89 21.74 -2.93
CA VAL A 197 1.40 21.05 -4.12
C VAL A 197 1.57 21.98 -5.31
N PRO A 198 0.56 22.76 -5.77
CA PRO A 198 0.75 23.73 -6.84
C PRO A 198 1.81 24.78 -6.50
N PHE A 199 1.84 25.20 -5.22
CA PHE A 199 2.85 26.15 -4.73
C PHE A 199 4.27 25.58 -4.83
N SER A 200 4.48 24.33 -4.40
CA SER A 200 5.80 23.69 -4.44
C SER A 200 6.30 23.41 -5.86
N ILE A 201 5.40 23.14 -6.79
CA ILE A 201 5.73 23.00 -8.21
C ILE A 201 6.11 24.35 -8.82
N LYS A 202 5.33 25.40 -8.51
CA LYS A 202 5.55 26.74 -9.06
C LYS A 202 6.77 27.45 -8.44
N PHE A 203 7.06 27.17 -7.16
CA PHE A 203 8.13 27.82 -6.40
C PHE A 203 8.99 26.80 -5.62
N PRO A 204 9.73 25.90 -6.31
CA PRO A 204 10.41 24.78 -5.67
C PRO A 204 11.48 25.18 -4.64
N ARG A 205 12.24 26.26 -4.91
CA ARG A 205 13.28 26.75 -4.00
C ARG A 205 12.68 27.33 -2.70
N LEU A 206 11.58 28.09 -2.82
CA LEU A 206 10.88 28.66 -1.67
C LEU A 206 10.18 27.58 -0.84
N ALA A 207 9.61 26.58 -1.50
CA ALA A 207 8.99 25.42 -0.84
C ALA A 207 10.01 24.61 -0.04
N ALA A 208 11.20 24.37 -0.60
CA ALA A 208 12.30 23.70 0.11
C ALA A 208 12.74 24.47 1.35
N TRP A 209 12.92 25.78 1.22
CA TRP A 209 13.28 26.66 2.34
C TRP A 209 12.21 26.67 3.46
N LEU A 210 10.91 26.77 3.10
CA LEU A 210 9.81 26.71 4.07
C LEU A 210 9.75 25.36 4.80
N LYS A 211 9.93 24.24 4.08
CA LYS A 211 10.00 22.90 4.71
C LYS A 211 11.09 22.83 5.77
N GLN A 212 12.27 23.34 5.47
CA GLN A 212 13.39 23.32 6.40
C GLN A 212 13.12 24.14 7.68
N LYS A 213 12.40 25.27 7.55
CA LYS A 213 12.01 26.11 8.70
C LYS A 213 10.88 25.55 9.57
N ILE A 214 10.05 24.67 9.05
CA ILE A 214 8.93 24.04 9.78
C ILE A 214 9.39 22.75 10.48
N SER A 215 10.51 22.15 10.03
CA SER A 215 11.06 20.90 10.59
C SER A 215 12.07 21.12 11.72
N ASN A 216 12.45 22.39 12.00
CA ASN A 216 13.24 22.83 13.14
C ASN A 216 12.33 23.53 14.17
#